data_a37296c270d67c3db33d65589877575a
#
_entry.id   a37296c270d67c3db33d65589877575a
#
_cell.length_a   1.000
_cell.length_b   1.000
_cell.length_c   1.000
_cell.angle_alpha   90.00
_cell.angle_beta   90.00
_cell.angle_gamma   90.00
#
_symmetry.space_group_name_H-M   'P 1'
#
loop_
_entity.id
_entity.type
_entity.pdbx_description
1 polymer ?
#
loop_
_entity_poly.entity_id
_entity_poly.type
_entity_poly.pdbx_seq_one_letter_code
_entity_poly.pdbx_strand_id
1 'polypeptide(L)'
;MTYDRRKFLKTGGLLASSFAISGLACNDDAKTTDGNGTDTAKGDTTAAAVDTRESLTSFGLQLYSLRDDLPKDPKGILKQVSSFGYKQVESYEGDKGIFWGMTHTDFKKYMDELGMTLVSSHCNVEKDFEKKAGQAGEIGMKYLIAPSIGAQKTVDDYKKYADKFNKFGDICKKNGLRFAYHNHGYTFEPLDGQMPQDILMQNTNAETVDFQMDIFWVVTPGADPVAWLKKYPNRFRLCHVKDRMKTAPAKEGDASCDLGTGSIDFPTVLKVAKDNGMEYYIVEQEKYEGSTPIKSVETDAAYMRNLKF
;
A
#
# COMPACT_ATOMS: atom_id res chain seq x y z
N MET A 1 -9.26 -5.93 -33.36
CA MET A 1 -9.71 -4.55 -33.63
C MET A 1 -8.82 -3.62 -32.85
N THR A 2 -7.87 -3.00 -33.52
CA THR A 2 -6.89 -2.05 -32.96
C THR A 2 -7.55 -0.69 -32.84
N TYR A 3 -7.60 -0.14 -31.62
CA TYR A 3 -8.13 1.18 -31.36
C TYR A 3 -7.02 2.23 -31.47
N ASP A 4 -7.13 3.10 -32.46
CA ASP A 4 -6.15 4.15 -32.78
C ASP A 4 -6.40 5.39 -31.89
N ARG A 5 -5.41 5.74 -31.03
CA ARG A 5 -5.44 6.88 -30.12
C ARG A 5 -4.68 8.09 -30.66
N ARG A 6 -5.11 8.65 -31.79
CA ARG A 6 -4.63 9.97 -32.23
C ARG A 6 -5.75 10.78 -32.82
N LYS A 7 -6.38 11.64 -31.98
CA LYS A 7 -7.02 12.90 -32.37
C LYS A 7 -7.82 13.47 -31.19
N PHE A 8 -7.24 14.41 -30.46
CA PHE A 8 -7.98 15.57 -29.91
C PHE A 8 -6.94 16.59 -29.42
N LEU A 9 -6.58 17.47 -30.29
CA LEU A 9 -5.93 18.74 -29.97
C LEU A 9 -6.62 19.81 -30.81
N LYS A 10 -7.08 20.85 -30.13
CA LYS A 10 -7.23 22.27 -30.53
C LYS A 10 -8.57 22.86 -30.18
N THR A 11 -8.47 23.84 -29.32
CA THR A 11 -9.02 25.22 -29.26
C THR A 11 -9.24 25.57 -27.81
N GLY A 12 -8.65 26.55 -27.16
CA GLY A 12 -8.38 27.91 -27.52
C GLY A 12 -9.08 28.79 -26.49
N GLY A 13 -8.38 29.72 -25.84
CA GLY A 13 -9.05 30.77 -25.07
C GLY A 13 -8.25 31.30 -23.87
N LEU A 14 -7.37 32.26 -24.13
CA LEU A 14 -6.83 33.20 -23.12
C LEU A 14 -7.95 34.00 -22.46
N LEU A 15 -7.86 34.20 -21.14
CA LEU A 15 -8.30 35.44 -20.48
C LEU A 15 -7.40 35.72 -19.28
N ALA A 16 -6.61 36.75 -19.43
CA ALA A 16 -5.84 37.42 -18.39
C ALA A 16 -6.72 38.43 -17.68
N SER A 17 -6.65 38.52 -16.38
CA SER A 17 -7.06 39.71 -15.62
C SER A 17 -6.14 39.91 -14.44
N SER A 18 -5.41 40.97 -14.58
CA SER A 18 -4.55 41.62 -13.60
C SER A 18 -5.41 42.34 -12.54
N PHE A 19 -5.04 42.28 -11.27
CA PHE A 19 -5.36 43.35 -10.32
C PHE A 19 -4.14 43.66 -9.43
N ALA A 20 -3.93 44.97 -9.34
CA ALA A 20 -2.75 45.63 -8.80
C ALA A 20 -2.90 45.94 -7.28
N ILE A 21 -1.82 45.87 -6.62
CA ILE A 21 -1.16 46.68 -5.57
C ILE A 21 -1.98 47.80 -4.93
N SER A 22 -1.98 47.84 -3.60
CA SER A 22 -1.89 49.09 -2.84
C SER A 22 -1.21 48.81 -1.51
N GLY A 23 -0.03 49.40 -1.36
CA GLY A 23 0.70 49.50 -0.10
C GLY A 23 0.27 50.75 0.66
N LEU A 24 0.54 50.74 1.95
CA LEU A 24 0.74 51.96 2.75
C LEU A 24 1.77 51.64 3.85
N ALA A 25 2.81 52.48 3.83
CA ALA A 25 3.80 52.60 4.88
C ALA A 25 3.46 53.81 5.76
N CYS A 26 4.07 53.90 6.93
CA CYS A 26 4.45 55.05 7.76
C CYS A 26 4.32 54.67 9.24
N ASN A 27 5.13 54.99 10.15
CA ASN A 27 6.38 55.72 10.36
C ASN A 27 6.56 55.84 11.90
N ASP A 28 7.81 55.70 12.32
CA ASP A 28 8.52 56.36 13.40
C ASP A 28 7.83 56.74 14.71
N ASP A 29 8.42 56.36 15.89
CA ASP A 29 9.27 57.30 16.62
C ASP A 29 10.00 56.64 17.81
N ALA A 30 11.24 57.04 18.00
CA ALA A 30 12.17 56.64 18.98
C ALA A 30 11.93 57.37 20.35
N LYS A 31 12.26 56.70 21.46
CA LYS A 31 12.87 57.36 22.62
C LYS A 31 13.67 56.40 23.51
N THR A 32 14.90 56.75 23.68
CA THR A 32 15.91 56.23 24.59
C THR A 32 15.57 56.48 26.05
N THR A 33 15.89 55.52 26.96
CA THR A 33 16.43 55.81 28.28
C THR A 33 17.24 54.64 28.82
N ASP A 34 18.42 54.92 29.32
CA ASP A 34 19.42 54.06 29.95
C ASP A 34 18.88 53.34 31.19
N GLY A 35 19.32 52.08 31.40
CA GLY A 35 19.11 51.34 32.63
C GLY A 35 20.04 50.14 32.70
N ASN A 36 21.16 50.30 33.42
CA ASN A 36 22.13 49.26 33.75
C ASN A 36 21.49 48.13 34.56
N GLY A 37 21.51 46.90 34.04
CA GLY A 37 21.06 45.72 34.74
C GLY A 37 21.86 44.51 34.28
N THR A 38 22.67 43.97 35.17
CA THR A 38 23.45 42.75 35.01
C THR A 38 22.55 41.57 34.71
N ASP A 39 22.52 41.13 33.48
CA ASP A 39 21.78 39.93 33.06
C ASP A 39 22.64 38.70 33.17
N THR A 40 22.35 37.89 34.14
CA THR A 40 22.79 36.49 34.22
C THR A 40 22.08 35.70 33.10
N ALA A 41 22.82 35.33 32.07
CA ALA A 41 22.35 34.47 31.01
C ALA A 41 21.81 33.14 31.59
N LYS A 42 20.49 33.02 31.72
CA LYS A 42 19.82 31.73 31.82
C LYS A 42 19.90 31.06 30.47
N GLY A 43 20.77 30.06 30.40
CA GLY A 43 20.79 29.17 29.24
C GLY A 43 19.41 28.49 29.09
N ASP A 44 18.68 28.90 28.08
CA ASP A 44 17.44 28.28 27.66
C ASP A 44 17.82 26.97 26.93
N THR A 45 18.01 25.91 27.73
CA THR A 45 18.08 24.55 27.17
C THR A 45 16.66 24.13 26.82
N THR A 46 16.21 24.51 25.64
CA THR A 46 15.07 23.85 25.02
C THR A 46 15.45 22.39 24.82
N ALA A 47 15.05 21.55 25.78
CA ALA A 47 15.13 20.11 25.62
C ALA A 47 14.35 19.77 24.32
N ALA A 48 15.04 19.29 23.32
CA ALA A 48 14.39 18.79 22.11
C ALA A 48 13.34 17.76 22.54
N ALA A 49 12.09 17.99 22.17
CA ALA A 49 11.02 17.06 22.48
C ALA A 49 11.40 15.69 21.92
N VAL A 50 11.44 14.68 22.77
CA VAL A 50 11.72 13.31 22.35
C VAL A 50 10.60 12.91 21.39
N ASP A 51 10.95 12.55 20.15
CA ASP A 51 10.01 12.03 19.17
C ASP A 51 9.53 10.65 19.64
N THR A 52 8.32 10.58 20.18
CA THR A 52 7.71 9.36 20.74
C THR A 52 6.99 8.53 19.69
N ARG A 53 7.00 8.95 18.42
CA ARG A 53 6.40 8.18 17.32
C ARG A 53 7.16 6.88 17.09
N GLU A 54 6.41 5.82 16.82
CA GLU A 54 6.97 4.51 16.59
C GLU A 54 7.44 4.34 15.13
N SER A 55 8.40 3.44 14.92
CA SER A 55 8.85 2.99 13.61
C SER A 55 8.41 1.55 13.38
N LEU A 56 8.24 1.15 12.13
CA LEU A 56 8.01 -0.25 11.78
C LEU A 56 9.28 -1.07 12.06
N THR A 57 9.11 -2.20 12.74
CA THR A 57 10.21 -3.16 12.97
C THR A 57 10.53 -3.98 11.71
N SER A 58 9.53 -4.18 10.86
CA SER A 58 9.69 -4.89 9.58
C SER A 58 8.61 -4.42 8.59
N PHE A 59 8.95 -4.48 7.31
CA PHE A 59 8.04 -4.24 6.20
C PHE A 59 8.40 -5.14 5.03
N GLY A 60 7.46 -5.32 4.12
CA GLY A 60 7.58 -6.20 2.97
C GLY A 60 7.54 -5.50 1.63
N LEU A 61 7.80 -6.28 0.57
CA LEU A 61 7.64 -5.89 -0.81
C LEU A 61 6.70 -6.87 -1.52
N GLN A 62 5.69 -6.34 -2.23
CA GLN A 62 4.97 -7.09 -3.25
C GLN A 62 5.84 -7.20 -4.51
N LEU A 63 6.18 -8.43 -4.87
CA LEU A 63 7.10 -8.71 -5.98
C LEU A 63 6.54 -8.29 -7.35
N TYR A 64 5.25 -8.02 -7.48
CA TYR A 64 4.65 -7.47 -8.69
C TYR A 64 5.24 -6.11 -9.07
N SER A 65 5.78 -5.37 -8.09
CA SER A 65 6.56 -4.15 -8.33
C SER A 65 7.80 -4.39 -9.20
N LEU A 66 8.26 -5.64 -9.31
CA LEU A 66 9.44 -6.03 -10.10
C LEU A 66 9.06 -7.03 -11.21
N ARG A 67 7.79 -7.01 -11.66
CA ARG A 67 7.22 -7.97 -12.60
C ARG A 67 7.96 -8.11 -13.92
N ASP A 68 8.65 -7.06 -14.35
CA ASP A 68 9.40 -7.07 -15.62
C ASP A 68 10.81 -7.67 -15.46
N ASP A 69 11.39 -7.64 -14.26
CA ASP A 69 12.74 -8.09 -13.98
C ASP A 69 12.80 -9.44 -13.26
N LEU A 70 11.88 -9.68 -12.33
CA LEU A 70 11.81 -10.90 -11.53
C LEU A 70 11.76 -12.19 -12.36
N PRO A 71 11.01 -12.30 -13.48
CA PRO A 71 11.00 -13.51 -14.31
C PRO A 71 12.35 -13.86 -14.96
N LYS A 72 13.22 -12.85 -15.15
CA LYS A 72 14.53 -13.01 -15.80
C LYS A 72 15.55 -13.62 -14.83
N ASP A 73 15.59 -13.10 -13.58
CA ASP A 73 16.52 -13.54 -12.54
C ASP A 73 15.87 -13.46 -11.14
N PRO A 74 15.00 -14.43 -10.77
CA PRO A 74 14.33 -14.40 -9.49
C PRO A 74 15.28 -14.33 -8.28
N LYS A 75 16.39 -15.06 -8.33
CA LYS A 75 17.35 -15.10 -7.22
C LYS A 75 18.14 -13.80 -7.08
N GLY A 76 18.64 -13.25 -8.17
CA GLY A 76 19.37 -11.99 -8.16
C GLY A 76 18.48 -10.82 -7.72
N ILE A 77 17.23 -10.77 -8.16
CA ILE A 77 16.27 -9.75 -7.74
C ILE A 77 15.94 -9.87 -6.25
N LEU A 78 15.64 -11.07 -5.74
CA LEU A 78 15.38 -11.27 -4.31
C LEU A 78 16.57 -10.89 -3.44
N LYS A 79 17.82 -11.16 -3.91
CA LYS A 79 19.02 -10.71 -3.21
C LYS A 79 19.13 -9.18 -3.16
N GLN A 80 18.80 -8.47 -4.22
CA GLN A 80 18.75 -7.00 -4.23
C GLN A 80 17.68 -6.49 -3.25
N VAL A 81 16.46 -7.05 -3.29
CA VAL A 81 15.37 -6.71 -2.36
C VAL A 81 15.81 -6.84 -0.90
N SER A 82 16.47 -7.96 -0.55
CA SER A 82 17.03 -8.14 0.79
C SER A 82 18.06 -7.06 1.16
N SER A 83 18.94 -6.67 0.21
CA SER A 83 19.98 -5.66 0.45
C SER A 83 19.41 -4.26 0.70
N PHE A 84 18.21 -3.95 0.22
CA PHE A 84 17.49 -2.70 0.48
C PHE A 84 16.86 -2.65 1.87
N GLY A 85 16.83 -3.77 2.59
CA GLY A 85 16.37 -3.84 3.98
C GLY A 85 14.95 -4.37 4.15
N TYR A 86 14.29 -4.83 3.10
CA TYR A 86 13.04 -5.58 3.22
C TYR A 86 13.24 -6.87 4.03
N LYS A 87 12.31 -7.15 4.94
CA LYS A 87 12.34 -8.35 5.80
C LYS A 87 11.23 -9.32 5.46
N GLN A 88 10.26 -8.88 4.70
CA GLN A 88 9.09 -9.64 4.29
C GLN A 88 8.92 -9.56 2.77
N VAL A 89 8.32 -10.58 2.20
CA VAL A 89 7.97 -10.63 0.78
C VAL A 89 6.53 -11.11 0.65
N GLU A 90 5.80 -10.43 -0.20
CA GLU A 90 4.58 -10.94 -0.81
C GLU A 90 4.87 -11.30 -2.24
N SER A 91 4.68 -12.58 -2.60
CA SER A 91 4.85 -13.05 -3.97
C SER A 91 3.58 -12.84 -4.79
N TYR A 92 3.67 -13.12 -6.08
CA TYR A 92 2.52 -13.23 -6.97
C TYR A 92 2.69 -14.43 -7.92
N GLU A 93 1.58 -14.94 -8.43
CA GLU A 93 1.59 -16.06 -9.37
C GLU A 93 1.87 -15.56 -10.78
N GLY A 94 3.14 -15.67 -11.19
CA GLY A 94 3.56 -15.49 -12.57
C GLY A 94 3.60 -16.80 -13.34
N ASP A 95 4.17 -16.80 -14.54
CA ASP A 95 4.30 -18.00 -15.40
C ASP A 95 5.07 -19.14 -14.74
N LYS A 96 5.93 -18.81 -13.76
CA LYS A 96 6.72 -19.78 -12.98
C LYS A 96 6.08 -20.14 -11.64
N GLY A 97 4.79 -19.81 -11.43
CA GLY A 97 4.05 -20.02 -10.18
C GLY A 97 4.46 -19.05 -9.07
N ILE A 98 3.92 -19.28 -7.87
CA ILE A 98 4.15 -18.40 -6.70
C ILE A 98 5.55 -18.51 -6.09
N PHE A 99 6.31 -19.55 -6.45
CA PHE A 99 7.69 -19.82 -5.99
C PHE A 99 8.74 -19.62 -7.10
N TRP A 100 8.38 -18.98 -8.17
CA TRP A 100 9.29 -18.53 -9.24
C TRP A 100 10.17 -19.63 -9.83
N GLY A 101 9.59 -20.82 -10.07
CA GLY A 101 10.26 -21.99 -10.67
C GLY A 101 11.09 -22.81 -9.69
N MET A 102 11.14 -22.44 -8.41
CA MET A 102 11.71 -23.26 -7.34
C MET A 102 10.63 -24.15 -6.73
N THR A 103 11.03 -25.20 -6.02
CA THR A 103 10.11 -25.87 -5.09
C THR A 103 9.79 -24.92 -3.93
N HIS A 104 8.66 -25.12 -3.24
CA HIS A 104 8.31 -24.29 -2.08
C HIS A 104 9.37 -24.37 -0.98
N THR A 105 9.95 -25.53 -0.76
CA THR A 105 11.02 -25.75 0.22
C THR A 105 12.34 -25.07 -0.18
N ASP A 106 12.73 -25.13 -1.46
CA ASP A 106 13.93 -24.44 -1.94
C ASP A 106 13.74 -22.91 -1.90
N PHE A 107 12.54 -22.44 -2.23
CA PHE A 107 12.24 -21.02 -2.13
C PHE A 107 12.31 -20.55 -0.67
N LYS A 108 11.69 -21.27 0.26
CA LYS A 108 11.78 -20.98 1.70
C LYS A 108 13.23 -20.92 2.16
N LYS A 109 14.02 -21.96 1.84
CA LYS A 109 15.45 -22.01 2.19
C LYS A 109 16.20 -20.78 1.68
N TYR A 110 15.97 -20.40 0.42
CA TYR A 110 16.61 -19.23 -0.16
C TYR A 110 16.18 -17.93 0.53
N MET A 111 14.90 -17.78 0.88
CA MET A 111 14.41 -16.64 1.65
C MET A 111 15.07 -16.55 3.03
N ASP A 112 15.25 -17.70 3.72
CA ASP A 112 15.92 -17.77 5.01
C ASP A 112 17.41 -17.34 4.90
N GLU A 113 18.10 -17.79 3.86
CA GLU A 113 19.50 -17.39 3.56
C GLU A 113 19.61 -15.87 3.36
N LEU A 114 18.56 -15.23 2.81
CA LEU A 114 18.50 -13.79 2.63
C LEU A 114 18.01 -13.03 3.87
N GLY A 115 17.62 -13.72 4.94
CA GLY A 115 17.03 -13.11 6.13
C GLY A 115 15.67 -12.47 5.88
N MET A 116 14.91 -13.00 4.94
CA MET A 116 13.54 -12.56 4.59
C MET A 116 12.53 -13.67 4.82
N THR A 117 11.27 -13.29 5.03
CA THR A 117 10.13 -14.21 5.20
C THR A 117 9.15 -14.03 4.05
N LEU A 118 8.74 -15.13 3.39
CA LEU A 118 7.60 -15.14 2.49
C LEU A 118 6.31 -15.17 3.33
N VAL A 119 5.65 -14.01 3.46
CA VAL A 119 4.45 -13.84 4.29
C VAL A 119 3.21 -14.28 3.54
N SER A 120 3.08 -13.88 2.28
CA SER A 120 1.86 -14.01 1.49
C SER A 120 2.15 -14.17 0.00
N SER A 121 1.13 -14.55 -0.74
CA SER A 121 1.18 -14.49 -2.21
C SER A 121 -0.18 -14.18 -2.80
N HIS A 122 -0.20 -13.26 -3.76
CA HIS A 122 -1.29 -13.15 -4.71
C HIS A 122 -1.30 -14.37 -5.62
N CYS A 123 -2.45 -15.02 -5.80
CA CYS A 123 -2.54 -16.20 -6.64
C CYS A 123 -3.91 -16.33 -7.33
N ASN A 124 -3.95 -17.12 -8.39
CA ASN A 124 -5.21 -17.55 -8.99
C ASN A 124 -5.90 -18.55 -8.05
N VAL A 125 -6.94 -18.08 -7.38
CA VAL A 125 -7.70 -18.88 -6.40
C VAL A 125 -8.63 -19.92 -7.02
N GLU A 126 -8.92 -19.80 -8.32
CA GLU A 126 -9.81 -20.73 -9.04
C GLU A 126 -9.03 -21.92 -9.65
N LYS A 127 -7.70 -21.96 -9.53
CA LYS A 127 -6.86 -23.00 -10.09
C LYS A 127 -5.91 -23.59 -9.06
N ASP A 128 -5.96 -24.90 -8.87
CA ASP A 128 -5.05 -25.69 -8.00
C ASP A 128 -4.87 -25.10 -6.59
N PHE A 129 -5.95 -24.49 -6.02
CA PHE A 129 -5.85 -23.72 -4.79
C PHE A 129 -5.47 -24.58 -3.58
N GLU A 130 -6.05 -25.78 -3.43
CA GLU A 130 -5.71 -26.72 -2.35
C GLU A 130 -4.23 -27.10 -2.37
N LYS A 131 -3.65 -27.32 -3.57
CA LYS A 131 -2.22 -27.61 -3.71
C LYS A 131 -1.36 -26.44 -3.27
N LYS A 132 -1.73 -25.21 -3.70
CA LYS A 132 -1.04 -24.00 -3.27
C LYS A 132 -1.12 -23.80 -1.76
N ALA A 133 -2.30 -24.03 -1.17
CA ALA A 133 -2.50 -23.93 0.26
C ALA A 133 -1.65 -24.96 1.04
N GLY A 134 -1.58 -26.20 0.58
CA GLY A 134 -0.72 -27.22 1.17
C GLY A 134 0.75 -26.80 1.15
N GLN A 135 1.27 -26.42 -0.02
CA GLN A 135 2.66 -25.98 -0.19
C GLN A 135 2.99 -24.72 0.64
N ALA A 136 2.08 -23.74 0.67
CA ALA A 136 2.23 -22.53 1.44
C ALA A 136 2.23 -22.81 2.96
N GLY A 137 1.35 -23.71 3.43
CA GLY A 137 1.30 -24.14 4.82
C GLY A 137 2.56 -24.85 5.28
N GLU A 138 3.10 -25.77 4.47
CA GLU A 138 4.34 -26.51 4.78
C GLU A 138 5.53 -25.59 5.04
N ILE A 139 5.60 -24.45 4.38
CA ILE A 139 6.69 -23.47 4.55
C ILE A 139 6.36 -22.34 5.53
N GLY A 140 5.19 -22.36 6.16
CA GLY A 140 4.81 -21.41 7.19
C GLY A 140 4.39 -20.03 6.68
N MET A 141 3.98 -19.91 5.42
CA MET A 141 3.31 -18.68 4.94
C MET A 141 2.10 -18.35 5.81
N LYS A 142 1.64 -17.11 5.77
CA LYS A 142 0.49 -16.65 6.57
C LYS A 142 -0.76 -16.50 5.74
N TYR A 143 -0.64 -16.06 4.49
CA TYR A 143 -1.78 -15.74 3.63
C TYR A 143 -1.62 -16.25 2.20
N LEU A 144 -2.75 -16.72 1.64
CA LEU A 144 -2.98 -16.73 0.19
C LEU A 144 -4.07 -15.70 -0.12
N ILE A 145 -3.85 -14.90 -1.16
CA ILE A 145 -4.62 -13.69 -1.42
C ILE A 145 -5.20 -13.74 -2.83
N ALA A 146 -6.53 -13.50 -2.93
CA ALA A 146 -7.14 -13.20 -4.22
C ALA A 146 -6.79 -11.76 -4.62
N PRO A 147 -6.02 -11.54 -5.71
CA PRO A 147 -5.55 -10.21 -6.09
C PRO A 147 -6.65 -9.32 -6.66
N SER A 148 -7.68 -9.88 -7.25
CA SER A 148 -8.77 -9.15 -7.86
C SER A 148 -9.94 -10.08 -8.18
N ILE A 149 -11.14 -9.53 -8.22
CA ILE A 149 -12.35 -10.20 -8.73
C ILE A 149 -12.98 -9.44 -9.90
N GLY A 150 -12.40 -8.28 -10.26
CA GLY A 150 -13.01 -7.35 -11.19
C GLY A 150 -14.28 -6.67 -10.63
N ALA A 151 -14.71 -5.60 -11.26
CA ALA A 151 -15.98 -4.97 -10.95
C ALA A 151 -17.15 -5.90 -11.30
N GLN A 152 -18.00 -6.21 -10.32
CA GLN A 152 -19.17 -7.05 -10.52
C GLN A 152 -20.39 -6.22 -10.97
N LYS A 153 -21.33 -6.86 -11.64
CA LYS A 153 -22.51 -6.19 -12.20
C LYS A 153 -23.63 -6.02 -11.18
N THR A 154 -23.71 -6.88 -10.18
CA THR A 154 -24.81 -6.89 -9.19
C THR A 154 -24.28 -7.09 -7.77
N VAL A 155 -25.07 -6.65 -6.80
CA VAL A 155 -24.82 -6.91 -5.36
C VAL A 155 -24.74 -8.42 -5.08
N ASP A 156 -25.59 -9.23 -5.72
CA ASP A 156 -25.59 -10.68 -5.52
C ASP A 156 -24.35 -11.36 -6.08
N ASP A 157 -23.70 -10.81 -7.10
CA ASP A 157 -22.42 -11.34 -7.56
C ASP A 157 -21.32 -11.11 -6.53
N TYR A 158 -21.30 -9.97 -5.83
CA TYR A 158 -20.39 -9.76 -4.70
C TYR A 158 -20.65 -10.72 -3.54
N LYS A 159 -21.91 -11.05 -3.22
CA LYS A 159 -22.25 -12.07 -2.21
C LYS A 159 -21.74 -13.46 -2.61
N LYS A 160 -21.87 -13.83 -3.90
CA LYS A 160 -21.30 -15.10 -4.41
C LYS A 160 -19.78 -15.16 -4.24
N TYR A 161 -19.07 -14.01 -4.42
CA TYR A 161 -17.65 -13.96 -4.13
C TYR A 161 -17.36 -14.10 -2.64
N ALA A 162 -18.14 -13.49 -1.76
CA ALA A 162 -17.99 -13.69 -0.33
C ALA A 162 -18.15 -15.18 0.06
N ASP A 163 -19.13 -15.91 -0.53
CA ASP A 163 -19.28 -17.34 -0.35
C ASP A 163 -18.05 -18.15 -0.82
N LYS A 164 -17.45 -17.76 -1.97
CA LYS A 164 -16.20 -18.36 -2.44
C LYS A 164 -15.05 -18.08 -1.47
N PHE A 165 -14.91 -16.84 -0.99
CA PHE A 165 -13.88 -16.47 -0.02
C PHE A 165 -13.97 -17.26 1.27
N ASN A 166 -15.19 -17.53 1.76
CA ASN A 166 -15.40 -18.41 2.91
C ASN A 166 -14.86 -19.84 2.65
N LYS A 167 -15.12 -20.40 1.45
CA LYS A 167 -14.59 -21.72 1.07
C LYS A 167 -13.06 -21.72 0.97
N PHE A 168 -12.46 -20.69 0.38
CA PHE A 168 -11.00 -20.54 0.32
C PHE A 168 -10.41 -20.34 1.73
N GLY A 169 -11.10 -19.59 2.59
CA GLY A 169 -10.74 -19.43 3.99
C GLY A 169 -10.69 -20.77 4.75
N ASP A 170 -11.66 -21.63 4.53
CA ASP A 170 -11.70 -22.97 5.13
C ASP A 170 -10.55 -23.87 4.63
N ILE A 171 -10.20 -23.78 3.33
CA ILE A 171 -9.05 -24.49 2.77
C ILE A 171 -7.75 -23.96 3.40
N CYS A 172 -7.59 -22.65 3.48
CA CYS A 172 -6.44 -22.03 4.12
C CYS A 172 -6.29 -22.46 5.58
N LYS A 173 -7.37 -22.38 6.37
CA LYS A 173 -7.40 -22.79 7.79
C LYS A 173 -6.93 -24.23 8.01
N LYS A 174 -7.34 -25.17 7.14
CA LYS A 174 -6.90 -26.58 7.20
C LYS A 174 -5.39 -26.75 7.01
N ASN A 175 -4.74 -25.79 6.37
CA ASN A 175 -3.30 -25.79 6.08
C ASN A 175 -2.52 -24.80 6.97
N GLY A 176 -3.12 -24.27 8.04
CA GLY A 176 -2.47 -23.33 8.96
C GLY A 176 -2.29 -21.92 8.41
N LEU A 177 -3.05 -21.55 7.38
CA LEU A 177 -3.05 -20.25 6.71
C LEU A 177 -4.35 -19.50 6.98
N ARG A 178 -4.38 -18.22 6.57
CA ARG A 178 -5.60 -17.44 6.41
C ARG A 178 -5.74 -17.04 4.93
N PHE A 179 -6.97 -16.84 4.51
CA PHE A 179 -7.28 -16.28 3.20
C PHE A 179 -7.43 -14.76 3.31
N ALA A 180 -7.02 -14.02 2.28
CA ALA A 180 -7.34 -12.60 2.19
C ALA A 180 -7.81 -12.21 0.77
N TYR A 181 -8.54 -11.11 0.71
CA TYR A 181 -8.91 -10.45 -0.54
C TYR A 181 -8.24 -9.08 -0.62
N HIS A 182 -7.59 -8.80 -1.74
CA HIS A 182 -6.98 -7.51 -2.05
C HIS A 182 -7.96 -6.63 -2.83
N ASN A 183 -8.23 -5.44 -2.32
CA ASN A 183 -9.18 -4.52 -2.92
C ASN A 183 -8.59 -3.72 -4.09
N HIS A 184 -9.50 -3.33 -4.98
CA HIS A 184 -9.29 -2.30 -6.00
C HIS A 184 -10.35 -1.20 -5.86
N GLY A 185 -10.18 -0.09 -6.59
CA GLY A 185 -11.06 1.07 -6.51
C GLY A 185 -12.54 0.76 -6.71
N TYR A 186 -12.87 -0.21 -7.57
CA TYR A 186 -14.26 -0.59 -7.85
C TYR A 186 -15.03 -1.12 -6.62
N THR A 187 -14.36 -1.60 -5.57
CA THR A 187 -15.06 -2.03 -4.35
C THR A 187 -15.47 -0.86 -3.46
N PHE A 188 -14.91 0.32 -3.70
CA PHE A 188 -15.23 1.57 -3.01
C PHE A 188 -16.09 2.54 -3.86
N GLU A 189 -16.68 2.05 -4.94
CA GLU A 189 -17.68 2.77 -5.74
C GLU A 189 -19.06 2.16 -5.51
N PRO A 190 -20.08 2.94 -5.15
CA PRO A 190 -21.42 2.42 -4.87
C PRO A 190 -22.04 1.70 -6.07
N LEU A 191 -22.66 0.54 -5.81
CA LEU A 191 -23.44 -0.24 -6.74
C LEU A 191 -24.85 -0.42 -6.16
N ASP A 192 -25.88 0.05 -6.85
CA ASP A 192 -27.27 -0.01 -6.40
C ASP A 192 -27.46 0.52 -4.96
N GLY A 193 -26.78 1.63 -4.63
CA GLY A 193 -26.84 2.27 -3.32
C GLY A 193 -26.09 1.54 -2.20
N GLN A 194 -25.41 0.44 -2.49
CA GLN A 194 -24.61 -0.32 -1.54
C GLN A 194 -23.12 -0.25 -1.89
N MET A 195 -22.26 -0.33 -0.87
CA MET A 195 -20.82 -0.33 -1.07
C MET A 195 -20.31 -1.77 -1.22
N PRO A 196 -19.72 -2.15 -2.38
CA PRO A 196 -19.25 -3.53 -2.60
C PRO A 196 -18.28 -4.05 -1.54
N GLN A 197 -17.40 -3.20 -1.03
CA GLN A 197 -16.50 -3.57 0.06
C GLN A 197 -17.26 -3.95 1.34
N ASP A 198 -18.35 -3.25 1.68
CA ASP A 198 -19.22 -3.61 2.80
C ASP A 198 -19.86 -4.99 2.60
N ILE A 199 -20.34 -5.26 1.38
CA ILE A 199 -20.98 -6.54 1.05
C ILE A 199 -19.99 -7.69 1.28
N LEU A 200 -18.77 -7.56 0.76
CA LEU A 200 -17.74 -8.58 0.95
C LEU A 200 -17.40 -8.79 2.43
N MET A 201 -17.21 -7.70 3.19
CA MET A 201 -16.82 -7.79 4.60
C MET A 201 -17.90 -8.34 5.50
N GLN A 202 -19.16 -7.99 5.23
CA GLN A 202 -20.32 -8.44 6.05
C GLN A 202 -20.72 -9.88 5.78
N ASN A 203 -20.41 -10.43 4.59
CA ASN A 203 -20.78 -11.79 4.21
C ASN A 203 -19.62 -12.79 4.29
N THR A 204 -18.47 -12.39 4.84
CA THR A 204 -17.32 -13.29 5.04
C THR A 204 -17.04 -13.60 6.50
N ASN A 205 -16.60 -14.83 6.77
CA ASN A 205 -16.26 -15.29 8.10
C ASN A 205 -14.93 -14.68 8.57
N ALA A 206 -14.98 -13.86 9.61
CA ALA A 206 -13.82 -13.18 10.17
C ALA A 206 -12.75 -14.12 10.79
N GLU A 207 -13.13 -15.40 11.08
CA GLU A 207 -12.14 -16.37 11.58
C GLU A 207 -11.22 -16.91 10.49
N THR A 208 -11.61 -16.85 9.22
CA THR A 208 -10.87 -17.48 8.12
C THR A 208 -10.53 -16.55 6.97
N VAL A 209 -11.25 -15.42 6.86
CA VAL A 209 -11.12 -14.45 5.77
C VAL A 209 -10.73 -13.10 6.33
N ASP A 210 -9.62 -12.56 5.88
CA ASP A 210 -9.15 -11.21 6.12
C ASP A 210 -9.18 -10.39 4.83
N PHE A 211 -8.79 -9.13 4.94
CA PHE A 211 -8.67 -8.22 3.80
C PHE A 211 -7.28 -7.59 3.79
N GLN A 212 -6.72 -7.45 2.59
CA GLN A 212 -5.55 -6.65 2.33
C GLN A 212 -6.02 -5.30 1.79
N MET A 213 -5.75 -4.22 2.53
CA MET A 213 -6.08 -2.87 2.09
C MET A 213 -4.99 -2.33 1.16
N ASP A 214 -5.26 -2.24 -0.12
CA ASP A 214 -4.46 -1.35 -0.97
C ASP A 214 -4.93 0.09 -0.74
N ILE A 215 -4.08 0.88 -0.06
CA ILE A 215 -4.41 2.25 0.36
C ILE A 215 -4.60 3.16 -0.85
N PHE A 216 -3.77 3.00 -1.90
CA PHE A 216 -3.88 3.72 -3.16
C PHE A 216 -5.26 3.51 -3.82
N TRP A 217 -5.72 2.25 -3.86
CA TRP A 217 -7.01 1.93 -4.46
C TRP A 217 -8.21 2.34 -3.60
N VAL A 218 -8.04 2.58 -2.30
CA VAL A 218 -9.07 3.21 -1.47
C VAL A 218 -9.20 4.69 -1.80
N VAL A 219 -8.07 5.41 -1.87
CA VAL A 219 -8.11 6.88 -2.11
C VAL A 219 -8.42 7.24 -3.56
N THR A 220 -8.12 6.36 -4.51
CA THR A 220 -8.33 6.64 -5.96
C THR A 220 -9.78 6.98 -6.32
N PRO A 221 -10.82 6.28 -5.86
CA PRO A 221 -12.22 6.70 -6.04
C PRO A 221 -12.69 7.78 -5.04
N GLY A 222 -11.85 8.23 -4.12
CA GLY A 222 -12.16 9.26 -3.14
C GLY A 222 -12.65 8.73 -1.79
N ALA A 223 -12.44 7.44 -1.48
CA ALA A 223 -12.77 6.89 -0.18
C ALA A 223 -11.67 7.20 0.85
N ASP A 224 -12.04 7.21 2.13
CA ASP A 224 -11.13 7.47 3.25
C ASP A 224 -10.65 6.17 3.90
N PRO A 225 -9.36 5.80 3.78
CA PRO A 225 -8.82 4.58 4.40
C PRO A 225 -8.93 4.58 5.93
N VAL A 226 -8.81 5.74 6.58
CA VAL A 226 -8.97 5.87 8.04
C VAL A 226 -10.38 5.51 8.48
N ALA A 227 -11.39 5.98 7.75
CA ALA A 227 -12.79 5.63 8.03
C ALA A 227 -13.04 4.13 7.86
N TRP A 228 -12.50 3.50 6.82
CA TRP A 228 -12.64 2.06 6.56
C TRP A 228 -11.95 1.20 7.61
N LEU A 229 -10.74 1.57 8.05
CA LEU A 229 -10.02 0.88 9.12
C LEU A 229 -10.81 0.90 10.43
N LYS A 230 -11.35 2.06 10.82
CA LYS A 230 -12.17 2.23 12.02
C LYS A 230 -13.51 1.51 11.93
N LYS A 231 -14.11 1.45 10.73
CA LYS A 231 -15.39 0.75 10.50
C LYS A 231 -15.27 -0.75 10.67
N TYR A 232 -14.13 -1.33 10.30
CA TYR A 232 -13.88 -2.76 10.33
C TYR A 232 -12.59 -3.12 11.08
N PRO A 233 -12.54 -2.91 12.41
CA PRO A 233 -11.36 -3.24 13.20
C PRO A 233 -11.04 -4.74 13.11
N ASN A 234 -9.75 -5.06 13.06
CA ASN A 234 -9.22 -6.42 12.94
C ASN A 234 -9.64 -7.21 11.68
N ARG A 235 -10.13 -6.54 10.64
CA ARG A 235 -10.46 -7.19 9.37
C ARG A 235 -9.44 -6.91 8.27
N PHE A 236 -8.80 -5.74 8.27
CA PHE A 236 -7.67 -5.42 7.41
C PHE A 236 -6.38 -5.80 8.14
N ARG A 237 -5.82 -6.99 7.81
CA ARG A 237 -4.63 -7.51 8.48
C ARG A 237 -3.34 -7.24 7.73
N LEU A 238 -3.44 -6.93 6.44
CA LEU A 238 -2.36 -6.56 5.55
C LEU A 238 -2.72 -5.27 4.83
N CYS A 239 -1.70 -4.49 4.42
CA CYS A 239 -1.93 -3.40 3.48
C CYS A 239 -0.85 -3.34 2.41
N HIS A 240 -1.22 -2.81 1.24
CA HIS A 240 -0.26 -2.24 0.31
C HIS A 240 -0.04 -0.78 0.64
N VAL A 241 1.22 -0.47 0.96
CA VAL A 241 1.72 0.90 1.10
C VAL A 241 2.17 1.32 -0.29
N LYS A 242 1.29 2.04 -0.99
CA LYS A 242 1.42 2.44 -2.39
C LYS A 242 0.96 3.88 -2.51
N ASP A 243 1.87 4.77 -2.91
CA ASP A 243 1.58 6.21 -2.96
C ASP A 243 0.98 6.63 -4.29
N ARG A 244 0.27 7.75 -4.28
CA ARG A 244 -0.47 8.27 -5.42
C ARG A 244 0.01 9.66 -5.80
N MET A 245 0.37 9.87 -7.06
CA MET A 245 0.79 11.16 -7.59
C MET A 245 -0.19 12.27 -7.20
N LYS A 246 0.31 13.40 -6.68
CA LYS A 246 -0.48 14.58 -6.26
C LYS A 246 -1.28 15.19 -7.41
N THR A 247 -0.75 15.08 -8.63
CA THR A 247 -1.34 15.66 -9.84
C THR A 247 -2.23 14.70 -10.61
N ALA A 248 -2.39 13.45 -10.12
CA ALA A 248 -3.19 12.45 -10.81
C ALA A 248 -4.68 12.86 -10.84
N PRO A 249 -5.34 12.76 -12.00
CA PRO A 249 -6.79 12.96 -12.09
C PRO A 249 -7.54 12.01 -11.15
N ALA A 250 -8.74 12.42 -10.73
CA ALA A 250 -9.62 11.53 -9.96
C ALA A 250 -9.83 10.21 -10.72
N LYS A 251 -9.81 9.08 -9.99
CA LYS A 251 -9.99 7.71 -10.51
C LYS A 251 -8.90 7.22 -11.49
N GLU A 252 -7.80 7.97 -11.67
CA GLU A 252 -6.67 7.49 -12.46
C GLU A 252 -5.95 6.36 -11.71
N GLY A 253 -5.95 5.16 -12.29
CA GLY A 253 -5.34 3.97 -11.70
C GLY A 253 -3.85 3.82 -12.01
N ASP A 254 -3.35 4.42 -13.10
CA ASP A 254 -1.93 4.39 -13.47
C ASP A 254 -1.18 5.61 -12.91
N ALA A 255 -1.23 5.79 -11.60
CA ALA A 255 -0.77 6.99 -10.91
C ALA A 255 0.05 6.73 -9.64
N SER A 256 0.63 5.54 -9.49
CA SER A 256 1.53 5.27 -8.37
C SER A 256 2.87 6.01 -8.54
N CYS A 257 3.51 6.34 -7.44
CA CYS A 257 4.81 7.03 -7.40
C CYS A 257 5.62 6.57 -6.18
N ASP A 258 6.89 6.97 -6.14
CA ASP A 258 7.78 6.67 -5.00
C ASP A 258 7.15 7.17 -3.69
N LEU A 259 7.23 6.37 -2.65
CA LEU A 259 6.63 6.65 -1.33
C LEU A 259 7.10 7.99 -0.77
N GLY A 260 6.16 8.76 -0.23
CA GLY A 260 6.42 10.08 0.34
C GLY A 260 6.47 11.23 -0.67
N THR A 261 6.43 10.94 -1.97
CA THR A 261 6.33 11.97 -3.00
C THR A 261 4.90 12.26 -3.43
N GLY A 262 4.00 11.35 -3.14
CA GLY A 262 2.58 11.40 -3.48
C GLY A 262 1.71 12.18 -2.48
N SER A 263 0.42 11.88 -2.50
CA SER A 263 -0.62 12.59 -1.76
C SER A 263 -1.10 11.88 -0.50
N ILE A 264 -0.67 10.64 -0.24
CA ILE A 264 -1.18 9.84 0.87
C ILE A 264 -0.42 10.15 2.16
N ASP A 265 -1.14 10.50 3.22
CA ASP A 265 -0.58 10.71 4.56
C ASP A 265 -0.39 9.36 5.27
N PHE A 266 0.68 8.65 4.94
CA PHE A 266 0.99 7.36 5.54
C PHE A 266 1.17 7.39 7.06
N PRO A 267 1.83 8.39 7.69
CA PRO A 267 1.90 8.45 9.13
C PRO A 267 0.52 8.34 9.81
N THR A 268 -0.44 9.12 9.35
CA THR A 268 -1.81 9.08 9.89
C THR A 268 -2.51 7.74 9.58
N VAL A 269 -2.46 7.28 8.32
CA VAL A 269 -3.16 6.06 7.91
C VAL A 269 -2.58 4.83 8.62
N LEU A 270 -1.24 4.68 8.68
CA LEU A 270 -0.60 3.49 9.26
C LEU A 270 -0.71 3.45 10.77
N LYS A 271 -0.73 4.62 11.45
CA LYS A 271 -1.05 4.69 12.89
C LYS A 271 -2.43 4.10 13.16
N VAL A 272 -3.45 4.55 12.42
CA VAL A 272 -4.81 4.02 12.58
C VAL A 272 -4.88 2.55 12.18
N ALA A 273 -4.17 2.14 11.12
CA ALA A 273 -4.11 0.75 10.70
C ALA A 273 -3.57 -0.16 11.82
N LYS A 274 -2.46 0.23 12.45
CA LYS A 274 -1.87 -0.47 13.58
C LYS A 274 -2.85 -0.59 14.75
N ASP A 275 -3.49 0.51 15.13
CA ASP A 275 -4.45 0.56 16.24
C ASP A 275 -5.70 -0.30 15.95
N ASN A 276 -5.98 -0.62 14.68
CA ASN A 276 -7.10 -1.45 14.24
C ASN A 276 -6.67 -2.85 13.75
N GLY A 277 -5.48 -3.32 14.15
CA GLY A 277 -5.06 -4.71 14.01
C GLY A 277 -4.32 -5.06 12.72
N MET A 278 -3.79 -4.08 11.98
CA MET A 278 -2.89 -4.32 10.84
C MET A 278 -1.59 -4.97 11.32
N GLU A 279 -1.15 -6.04 10.64
CA GLU A 279 0.05 -6.80 10.99
C GLU A 279 1.16 -6.68 9.94
N TYR A 280 0.78 -6.56 8.66
CA TYR A 280 1.73 -6.61 7.54
C TYR A 280 1.61 -5.38 6.67
N TYR A 281 2.72 -4.71 6.48
CA TYR A 281 2.89 -3.47 5.71
C TYR A 281 3.75 -3.79 4.50
N ILE A 282 3.15 -3.90 3.33
CA ILE A 282 3.77 -4.38 2.10
C ILE A 282 3.84 -3.22 1.10
N VAL A 283 5.04 -2.85 0.70
CA VAL A 283 5.24 -1.83 -0.35
C VAL A 283 4.83 -2.39 -1.69
N GLU A 284 4.11 -1.61 -2.48
CA GLU A 284 3.87 -1.88 -3.89
C GLU A 284 3.99 -0.60 -4.71
N GLN A 285 4.59 -0.71 -5.90
CA GLN A 285 4.61 0.35 -6.90
C GLN A 285 4.49 -0.25 -8.31
N GLU A 286 3.75 0.39 -9.19
CA GLU A 286 3.49 -0.12 -10.53
C GLU A 286 3.91 0.84 -11.64
N LYS A 287 4.15 2.13 -11.33
CA LYS A 287 4.61 3.15 -12.26
C LYS A 287 5.89 3.80 -11.74
N TYR A 288 6.86 4.03 -12.62
CA TYR A 288 8.24 4.40 -12.27
C TYR A 288 8.69 5.60 -13.09
N GLU A 289 7.92 6.68 -13.08
CA GLU A 289 8.19 7.85 -13.90
C GLU A 289 9.56 8.49 -13.54
N GLY A 290 10.46 8.55 -14.52
CA GLY A 290 11.82 9.06 -14.33
C GLY A 290 12.76 8.14 -13.54
N SER A 291 12.36 6.88 -13.28
CA SER A 291 13.10 5.88 -12.50
C SER A 291 13.08 4.50 -13.18
N THR A 292 13.56 3.49 -12.47
CA THR A 292 13.42 2.07 -12.82
C THR A 292 12.75 1.33 -11.67
N PRO A 293 12.07 0.19 -11.92
CA PRO A 293 11.42 -0.56 -10.86
C PRO A 293 12.32 -0.82 -9.66
N ILE A 294 13.54 -1.30 -9.90
CA ILE A 294 14.47 -1.64 -8.82
C ILE A 294 14.93 -0.43 -8.02
N LYS A 295 15.12 0.72 -8.68
CA LYS A 295 15.55 1.96 -8.01
C LYS A 295 14.40 2.57 -7.18
N SER A 296 13.19 2.54 -7.69
CA SER A 296 12.01 2.98 -6.94
C SER A 296 11.78 2.11 -5.70
N VAL A 297 11.89 0.78 -5.83
CA VAL A 297 11.80 -0.15 -4.69
C VAL A 297 12.90 0.11 -3.64
N GLU A 298 14.12 0.50 -4.04
CA GLU A 298 15.17 0.94 -3.11
C GLU A 298 14.79 2.24 -2.40
N THR A 299 14.26 3.22 -3.14
CA THR A 299 13.78 4.50 -2.60
C THR A 299 12.66 4.29 -1.60
N ASP A 300 11.68 3.45 -1.94
CA ASP A 300 10.56 3.11 -1.08
C ASP A 300 11.01 2.42 0.22
N ALA A 301 12.00 1.53 0.13
CA ALA A 301 12.60 0.93 1.32
C ALA A 301 13.26 1.99 2.23
N ALA A 302 13.91 2.99 1.66
CA ALA A 302 14.49 4.09 2.42
C ALA A 302 13.42 4.93 3.13
N TYR A 303 12.29 5.21 2.46
CA TYR A 303 11.14 5.86 3.06
C TYR A 303 10.59 5.05 4.24
N MET A 304 10.32 3.75 4.05
CA MET A 304 9.75 2.88 5.08
C MET A 304 10.64 2.75 6.33
N ARG A 305 11.97 2.71 6.16
CA ARG A 305 12.91 2.69 7.30
C ARG A 305 12.86 3.96 8.15
N ASN A 306 12.55 5.09 7.54
CA ASN A 306 12.51 6.40 8.21
C ASN A 306 11.09 6.80 8.65
N LEU A 307 10.07 6.06 8.22
CA LEU A 307 8.68 6.35 8.56
C LEU A 307 8.44 6.18 10.06
N LYS A 308 7.80 7.20 10.65
CA LYS A 308 7.36 7.22 12.05
C LYS A 308 5.91 7.63 12.14
N PHE A 309 5.13 6.96 13.00
CA PHE A 309 3.70 7.21 13.19
C PHE A 309 3.21 6.84 14.59
#